data_043b6cf966bcf1407ea7bef5cb192336
#
_entry.id   043b6cf966bcf1407ea7bef5cb192336
#
_cell.length_a   1.000
_cell.length_b   1.000
_cell.length_c   1.000
_cell.angle_alpha   90.00
_cell.angle_beta   90.00
_cell.angle_gamma   90.00
#
_symmetry.space_group_name_H-M   'P 1'
#
loop_
_entity.id
_entity.type
_entity.pdbx_description
1 polymer ?
#
loop_
_entity_poly.entity_id
_entity_poly.type
_entity_poly.pdbx_seq_one_letter_code
_entity_poly.pdbx_strand_id
1 'polypeptide(L)'
;MHALLITSDDRVVSEFKTIAAVTQTHLVIASKPTKSEIDLAYRVFVSQEVADIEIDHSDVILVVVGASDSQTWSSALRLSAKQVATIPDSRDWLIENLTQPIKTKGLSVAIVPASGGAGASLLSCGLAFHGRQIFQSVALVDLDQSSASLDITFGLENQSGMRWHDFSELSGSISGVDIYRSLPSRDRVGLLTHGPLNSAENSIP
;
A
#
# COMPACT_ATOMS: atom_id res chain seq x y z
N MET A 1 -13.76 6.13 -1.10
CA MET A 1 -13.60 4.74 -0.65
C MET A 1 -13.38 4.74 0.86
N HIS A 2 -13.92 3.77 1.60
CA HIS A 2 -13.90 3.68 3.06
C HIS A 2 -13.67 2.22 3.49
N ALA A 3 -13.26 2.02 4.74
CA ALA A 3 -13.38 0.71 5.38
C ALA A 3 -14.79 0.60 5.97
N LEU A 4 -15.43 -0.55 5.83
CA LEU A 4 -16.75 -0.82 6.39
C LEU A 4 -16.61 -1.79 7.57
N LEU A 5 -17.15 -1.41 8.72
CA LEU A 5 -17.28 -2.29 9.87
C LEU A 5 -18.75 -2.64 10.07
N ILE A 6 -19.06 -3.94 10.03
CA ILE A 6 -20.40 -4.47 10.30
C ILE A 6 -20.39 -5.09 11.68
N THR A 7 -21.04 -4.45 12.63
CA THR A 7 -21.09 -4.88 14.03
C THR A 7 -22.28 -4.27 14.76
N SER A 8 -22.71 -4.94 15.81
CA SER A 8 -23.62 -4.43 16.85
C SER A 8 -22.96 -4.38 18.23
N ASP A 9 -21.69 -4.77 18.36
CA ASP A 9 -20.95 -4.76 19.63
C ASP A 9 -20.22 -3.42 19.83
N ASP A 10 -20.63 -2.69 20.88
CA ASP A 10 -20.03 -1.38 21.22
C ASP A 10 -18.52 -1.46 21.54
N ARG A 11 -18.03 -2.61 22.02
CA ARG A 11 -16.59 -2.81 22.28
C ARG A 11 -15.80 -2.82 20.98
N VAL A 12 -16.32 -3.53 19.96
CA VAL A 12 -15.73 -3.56 18.62
C VAL A 12 -15.78 -2.17 17.99
N VAL A 13 -16.91 -1.47 18.12
CA VAL A 13 -17.06 -0.08 17.64
C VAL A 13 -16.01 0.84 18.27
N SER A 14 -15.83 0.77 19.59
CA SER A 14 -14.88 1.61 20.32
C SER A 14 -13.43 1.37 19.87
N GLU A 15 -13.06 0.10 19.74
CA GLU A 15 -11.72 -0.30 19.30
C GLU A 15 -11.43 0.18 17.87
N PHE A 16 -12.36 -0.07 16.94
CA PHE A 16 -12.19 0.34 15.55
C PHE A 16 -12.19 1.86 15.35
N LYS A 17 -12.96 2.61 16.14
CA LYS A 17 -12.87 4.08 16.14
C LYS A 17 -11.50 4.57 16.59
N THR A 18 -10.92 3.94 17.60
CA THR A 18 -9.57 4.28 18.08
C THR A 18 -8.52 4.00 16.99
N ILE A 19 -8.60 2.81 16.36
CA ILE A 19 -7.69 2.44 15.26
C ILE A 19 -7.86 3.38 14.07
N ALA A 20 -9.10 3.68 13.67
CA ALA A 20 -9.40 4.58 12.56
C ALA A 20 -8.88 6.01 12.80
N ALA A 21 -8.92 6.49 14.05
CA ALA A 21 -8.38 7.79 14.42
C ALA A 21 -6.84 7.82 14.30
N VAL A 22 -6.16 6.76 14.74
CA VAL A 22 -4.69 6.63 14.62
C VAL A 22 -4.25 6.51 13.16
N THR A 23 -4.98 5.73 12.37
CA THR A 23 -4.66 5.47 10.95
C THR A 23 -5.20 6.52 9.99
N GLN A 24 -5.96 7.50 10.49
CA GLN A 24 -6.67 8.49 9.67
C GLN A 24 -7.57 7.86 8.59
N THR A 25 -8.10 6.68 8.87
CA THR A 25 -8.92 5.91 7.93
C THR A 25 -10.37 6.37 8.00
N HIS A 26 -11.00 6.59 6.84
CA HIS A 26 -12.45 6.80 6.77
C HIS A 26 -13.18 5.48 7.03
N LEU A 27 -13.75 5.35 8.22
CA LEU A 27 -14.47 4.17 8.69
C LEU A 27 -15.98 4.43 8.70
N VAL A 28 -16.72 3.58 8.00
CA VAL A 28 -18.20 3.53 8.07
C VAL A 28 -18.58 2.37 8.97
N ILE A 29 -19.49 2.59 9.90
CA ILE A 29 -19.96 1.57 10.84
C ILE A 29 -21.47 1.37 10.65
N ALA A 30 -21.89 0.14 10.41
CA ALA A 30 -23.29 -0.22 10.22
C ALA A 30 -23.56 -1.59 10.83
N SER A 31 -24.75 -1.75 11.45
CA SER A 31 -25.24 -3.09 11.86
C SER A 31 -25.95 -3.83 10.73
N LYS A 32 -26.51 -3.09 9.77
CA LYS A 32 -27.17 -3.60 8.57
C LYS A 32 -26.75 -2.71 7.38
N PRO A 33 -25.62 -3.00 6.74
CA PRO A 33 -25.15 -2.18 5.64
C PRO A 33 -26.05 -2.31 4.41
N THR A 34 -26.10 -1.25 3.63
CA THR A 34 -26.69 -1.28 2.29
C THR A 34 -25.72 -1.90 1.29
N LYS A 35 -26.24 -2.40 0.15
CA LYS A 35 -25.39 -2.93 -0.92
C LYS A 35 -24.39 -1.87 -1.39
N SER A 36 -24.81 -0.62 -1.50
CA SER A 36 -23.92 0.49 -1.92
C SER A 36 -22.77 0.73 -0.94
N GLU A 37 -22.99 0.59 0.37
CA GLU A 37 -21.91 0.71 1.37
C GLU A 37 -20.90 -0.41 1.24
N ILE A 38 -21.36 -1.64 0.95
CA ILE A 38 -20.49 -2.80 0.71
C ILE A 38 -19.67 -2.60 -0.58
N ASP A 39 -20.33 -2.25 -1.69
CA ASP A 39 -19.70 -2.09 -3.00
C ASP A 39 -18.64 -0.95 -3.03
N LEU A 40 -18.84 0.11 -2.23
CA LEU A 40 -17.94 1.25 -2.13
C LEU A 40 -16.81 1.03 -1.09
N ALA A 41 -16.91 -0.01 -0.28
CA ALA A 41 -15.86 -0.33 0.69
C ALA A 41 -14.65 -0.94 -0.03
N TYR A 42 -13.44 -0.56 0.40
CA TYR A 42 -12.24 -1.25 -0.05
C TYR A 42 -11.93 -2.50 0.78
N ARG A 43 -12.46 -2.55 2.00
CA ARG A 43 -12.35 -3.68 2.92
C ARG A 43 -13.57 -3.71 3.84
N VAL A 44 -14.06 -4.90 4.11
CA VAL A 44 -15.22 -5.15 4.97
C VAL A 44 -14.78 -5.95 6.20
N PHE A 45 -15.01 -5.41 7.36
CA PHE A 45 -14.83 -6.10 8.64
C PHE A 45 -16.20 -6.53 9.15
N VAL A 46 -16.34 -7.79 9.52
CA VAL A 46 -17.57 -8.36 10.02
C VAL A 46 -17.34 -8.94 11.41
N SER A 47 -18.04 -8.45 12.37
CA SER A 47 -17.96 -8.98 13.73
C SER A 47 -18.73 -10.30 13.85
N GLN A 48 -18.26 -11.21 14.70
CA GLN A 48 -18.79 -12.58 14.78
C GLN A 48 -20.28 -12.63 15.10
N GLU A 49 -20.80 -11.70 15.91
CA GLU A 49 -22.21 -11.67 16.32
C GLU A 49 -23.18 -11.35 15.15
N VAL A 50 -22.68 -10.77 14.06
CA VAL A 50 -23.47 -10.46 12.85
C VAL A 50 -23.03 -11.28 11.63
N ALA A 51 -22.25 -12.34 11.83
CA ALA A 51 -21.66 -13.14 10.76
C ALA A 51 -22.68 -13.99 9.96
N ASP A 52 -23.98 -13.95 10.28
CA ASP A 52 -25.06 -14.63 9.54
C ASP A 52 -25.52 -13.87 8.28
N ILE A 53 -24.89 -12.74 7.98
CA ILE A 53 -25.19 -11.92 6.81
C ILE A 53 -24.47 -12.46 5.56
N GLU A 54 -25.13 -12.38 4.42
CA GLU A 54 -24.50 -12.64 3.13
C GLU A 54 -23.78 -11.39 2.62
N ILE A 55 -22.50 -11.54 2.31
CA ILE A 55 -21.65 -10.45 1.82
C ILE A 55 -20.93 -10.91 0.56
N ASP A 56 -21.23 -10.25 -0.54
CA ASP A 56 -20.48 -10.42 -1.79
C ASP A 56 -19.39 -9.33 -1.86
N HIS A 57 -18.25 -9.60 -1.24
CA HIS A 57 -17.10 -8.71 -1.26
C HIS A 57 -15.79 -9.50 -1.25
N SER A 58 -14.81 -9.06 -2.03
CA SER A 58 -13.55 -9.79 -2.24
C SER A 58 -12.55 -9.67 -1.08
N ASP A 59 -12.75 -8.74 -0.15
CA ASP A 59 -11.82 -8.48 0.95
C ASP A 59 -12.58 -8.37 2.28
N VAL A 60 -13.02 -9.54 2.79
CA VAL A 60 -13.75 -9.68 4.04
C VAL A 60 -12.82 -10.18 5.13
N ILE A 61 -12.88 -9.58 6.31
CA ILE A 61 -12.15 -9.97 7.52
C ILE A 61 -13.16 -10.21 8.63
N LEU A 62 -13.15 -11.40 9.23
CA LEU A 62 -13.96 -11.71 10.40
C LEU A 62 -13.27 -11.18 11.67
N VAL A 63 -13.99 -10.43 12.48
CA VAL A 63 -13.52 -9.86 13.76
C VAL A 63 -14.15 -10.60 14.92
N VAL A 64 -13.33 -11.02 15.86
CA VAL A 64 -13.74 -11.79 17.03
C VAL A 64 -13.24 -11.11 18.30
N VAL A 65 -14.07 -11.04 19.33
CA VAL A 65 -13.67 -10.54 20.64
C VAL A 65 -13.25 -11.74 21.52
N GLY A 66 -11.99 -11.74 21.93
CA GLY A 66 -11.42 -12.83 22.71
C GLY A 66 -10.84 -13.95 21.83
N ALA A 67 -10.83 -15.19 22.33
CA ALA A 67 -10.24 -16.31 21.62
C ALA A 67 -11.16 -16.85 20.51
N SER A 68 -10.55 -17.28 19.41
CA SER A 68 -11.27 -17.96 18.33
C SER A 68 -11.65 -19.40 18.72
N ASP A 69 -12.82 -19.83 18.30
CA ASP A 69 -13.38 -21.17 18.53
C ASP A 69 -13.81 -21.84 17.22
N SER A 70 -14.45 -23.01 17.31
CA SER A 70 -14.94 -23.74 16.14
C SER A 70 -16.04 -22.98 15.39
N GLN A 71 -16.85 -22.18 16.08
CA GLN A 71 -17.90 -21.35 15.48
C GLN A 71 -17.29 -20.20 14.68
N THR A 72 -16.20 -19.62 15.18
CA THR A 72 -15.41 -18.59 14.46
C THR A 72 -14.99 -19.08 13.07
N TRP A 73 -14.41 -20.27 13.00
CA TRP A 73 -13.95 -20.82 11.73
C TRP A 73 -15.09 -21.18 10.78
N SER A 74 -16.22 -21.67 11.31
CA SER A 74 -17.42 -21.91 10.50
C SER A 74 -17.98 -20.61 9.91
N SER A 75 -17.99 -19.53 10.69
CA SER A 75 -18.41 -18.20 10.24
C SER A 75 -17.44 -17.62 9.20
N ALA A 76 -16.13 -17.79 9.40
CA ALA A 76 -15.12 -17.34 8.46
C ALA A 76 -15.27 -18.02 7.09
N LEU A 77 -15.52 -19.34 7.06
CA LEU A 77 -15.76 -20.08 5.83
C LEU A 77 -17.03 -19.61 5.11
N ARG A 78 -18.13 -19.40 5.84
CA ARG A 78 -19.40 -18.93 5.28
C ARG A 78 -19.28 -17.55 4.65
N LEU A 79 -18.57 -16.63 5.31
CA LEU A 79 -18.33 -15.29 4.83
C LEU A 79 -17.25 -15.23 3.73
N SER A 80 -16.60 -16.35 3.39
CA SER A 80 -15.40 -16.37 2.57
C SER A 80 -14.35 -15.38 3.06
N ALA A 81 -14.24 -15.25 4.39
CA ALA A 81 -13.32 -14.30 5.00
C ALA A 81 -11.86 -14.69 4.70
N LYS A 82 -11.08 -13.74 4.26
CA LYS A 82 -9.65 -13.94 3.98
C LYS A 82 -8.83 -14.15 5.25
N GLN A 83 -9.30 -13.56 6.35
CA GLN A 83 -8.58 -13.57 7.61
C GLN A 83 -9.56 -13.45 8.79
N VAL A 84 -9.12 -13.94 9.95
CA VAL A 84 -9.77 -13.75 11.23
C VAL A 84 -8.87 -12.87 12.09
N ALA A 85 -9.41 -11.78 12.63
CA ALA A 85 -8.74 -10.88 13.54
C ALA A 85 -9.37 -10.98 14.93
N THR A 86 -8.56 -11.26 15.94
CA THR A 86 -9.01 -11.34 17.34
C THR A 86 -8.70 -10.04 18.09
N ILE A 87 -9.66 -9.47 18.79
CA ILE A 87 -9.44 -8.28 19.61
C ILE A 87 -9.29 -8.73 21.08
N PRO A 88 -8.25 -8.28 21.79
CA PRO A 88 -7.29 -7.22 21.43
C PRO A 88 -6.04 -7.70 20.67
N ASP A 89 -5.79 -9.00 20.54
CA ASP A 89 -4.48 -9.56 20.13
C ASP A 89 -4.04 -9.14 18.72
N SER A 90 -4.99 -8.92 17.80
CA SER A 90 -4.70 -8.50 16.43
C SER A 90 -4.67 -6.98 16.23
N ARG A 91 -4.59 -6.20 17.30
CA ARG A 91 -4.68 -4.72 17.21
C ARG A 91 -3.59 -4.12 16.33
N ASP A 92 -2.35 -4.51 16.52
CA ASP A 92 -1.21 -4.01 15.74
C ASP A 92 -1.35 -4.38 14.25
N TRP A 93 -1.79 -5.61 14.00
CA TRP A 93 -2.12 -6.05 12.65
C TRP A 93 -3.27 -5.25 12.02
N LEU A 94 -4.31 -4.92 12.79
CA LEU A 94 -5.42 -4.08 12.32
C LEU A 94 -4.95 -2.66 12.00
N ILE A 95 -4.08 -2.07 12.83
CA ILE A 95 -3.48 -0.76 12.58
C ILE A 95 -2.68 -0.82 11.26
N GLU A 96 -1.83 -1.80 11.08
CA GLU A 96 -1.02 -1.95 9.88
C GLU A 96 -1.90 -2.16 8.63
N ASN A 97 -2.93 -2.99 8.74
CA ASN A 97 -3.81 -3.30 7.61
C ASN A 97 -4.82 -2.20 7.27
N LEU A 98 -5.20 -1.36 8.21
CA LEU A 98 -6.01 -0.16 7.96
C LEU A 98 -5.17 0.99 7.41
N THR A 99 -3.89 1.06 7.75
CA THR A 99 -2.95 2.05 7.20
C THR A 99 -2.51 1.69 5.78
N GLN A 100 -2.66 0.45 5.34
CA GLN A 100 -2.28 0.09 3.98
C GLN A 100 -3.10 0.89 2.97
N PRO A 101 -2.42 1.61 2.06
CA PRO A 101 -3.12 2.33 1.02
C PRO A 101 -3.97 1.35 0.24
N ILE A 102 -5.16 1.78 -0.10
CA ILE A 102 -6.04 1.09 -1.05
C ILE A 102 -5.16 0.60 -2.18
N LYS A 103 -5.12 -0.72 -2.39
CA LYS A 103 -4.50 -1.28 -3.60
C LYS A 103 -5.32 -0.82 -4.80
N THR A 104 -5.17 0.42 -5.20
CA THR A 104 -5.50 0.82 -6.56
C THR A 104 -4.67 -0.09 -7.43
N LYS A 105 -5.31 -0.82 -8.35
CA LYS A 105 -4.61 -1.69 -9.29
C LYS A 105 -3.68 -0.83 -10.13
N GLY A 106 -2.44 -0.66 -9.67
CA GLY A 106 -1.37 -0.06 -10.43
C GLY A 106 -0.84 -1.09 -11.43
N LEU A 107 -0.31 -0.62 -12.53
CA LEU A 107 0.46 -1.44 -13.46
C LEU A 107 1.93 -1.37 -13.05
N SER A 108 2.56 -2.52 -12.83
CA SER A 108 4.01 -2.62 -12.66
C SER A 108 4.60 -3.25 -13.91
N VAL A 109 5.62 -2.60 -14.47
CA VAL A 109 6.35 -3.07 -15.67
C VAL A 109 7.82 -3.17 -15.30
N ALA A 110 8.42 -4.35 -15.48
CA ALA A 110 9.85 -4.56 -15.33
C ALA A 110 10.52 -4.56 -16.72
N ILE A 111 11.61 -3.81 -16.85
CA ILE A 111 12.40 -3.75 -18.08
C ILE A 111 13.79 -4.27 -17.74
N VAL A 112 14.16 -5.37 -18.37
CA VAL A 112 15.44 -6.05 -18.15
C VAL A 112 16.21 -6.07 -19.47
N PRO A 113 17.43 -5.49 -19.52
CA PRO A 113 18.23 -5.54 -20.74
C PRO A 113 18.75 -6.96 -21.00
N ALA A 114 18.73 -7.39 -22.26
CA ALA A 114 19.34 -8.66 -22.65
C ALA A 114 20.87 -8.55 -22.77
N SER A 115 21.38 -7.32 -22.96
CA SER A 115 22.81 -7.01 -23.04
C SER A 115 23.06 -5.54 -22.70
N GLY A 116 24.29 -5.19 -22.37
CA GLY A 116 24.69 -3.80 -22.20
C GLY A 116 24.41 -2.99 -23.46
N GLY A 117 23.94 -1.75 -23.31
CA GLY A 117 23.62 -0.87 -24.44
C GLY A 117 22.29 -1.17 -25.17
N ALA A 118 21.49 -2.13 -24.69
CA ALA A 118 20.19 -2.49 -25.31
C ALA A 118 19.11 -1.39 -25.22
N GLY A 119 19.38 -0.27 -24.57
CA GLY A 119 18.45 0.87 -24.48
C GLY A 119 17.38 0.76 -23.40
N ALA A 120 17.53 -0.16 -22.45
CA ALA A 120 16.54 -0.38 -21.38
C ALA A 120 16.25 0.90 -20.59
N SER A 121 17.27 1.67 -20.21
CA SER A 121 17.13 2.95 -19.49
C SER A 121 16.30 3.95 -20.28
N LEU A 122 16.60 4.11 -21.58
CA LEU A 122 15.86 5.03 -22.44
C LEU A 122 14.41 4.59 -22.65
N LEU A 123 14.19 3.29 -22.84
CA LEU A 123 12.85 2.71 -22.93
C LEU A 123 12.05 2.92 -21.65
N SER A 124 12.68 2.70 -20.48
CA SER A 124 12.05 2.91 -19.17
C SER A 124 11.61 4.37 -18.99
N CYS A 125 12.48 5.31 -19.33
CA CYS A 125 12.15 6.74 -19.29
C CYS A 125 10.99 7.07 -20.24
N GLY A 126 11.02 6.58 -21.48
CA GLY A 126 9.96 6.80 -22.46
C GLY A 126 8.61 6.26 -22.02
N LEU A 127 8.59 5.04 -21.46
CA LEU A 127 7.37 4.44 -20.91
C LEU A 127 6.84 5.21 -19.70
N ALA A 128 7.71 5.67 -18.80
CA ALA A 128 7.32 6.49 -17.66
C ALA A 128 6.68 7.81 -18.11
N PHE A 129 7.28 8.50 -19.08
CA PHE A 129 6.71 9.72 -19.66
C PHE A 129 5.38 9.47 -20.38
N HIS A 130 5.24 8.36 -21.08
CA HIS A 130 3.95 8.01 -21.71
C HIS A 130 2.91 7.64 -20.66
N GLY A 131 3.29 6.89 -19.64
CA GLY A 131 2.41 6.45 -18.54
C GLY A 131 1.70 7.61 -17.84
N ARG A 132 2.31 8.79 -17.71
CA ARG A 132 1.69 9.98 -17.11
C ARG A 132 0.44 10.49 -17.84
N GLN A 133 0.24 10.09 -19.09
CA GLN A 133 -0.97 10.42 -19.86
C GLN A 133 -2.15 9.53 -19.45
N ILE A 134 -1.86 8.34 -18.92
CA ILE A 134 -2.84 7.31 -18.57
C ILE A 134 -3.08 7.27 -17.05
N PHE A 135 -2.01 7.42 -16.26
CA PHE A 135 -2.05 7.30 -14.81
C PHE A 135 -1.89 8.66 -14.12
N GLN A 136 -2.47 8.80 -12.92
CA GLN A 136 -2.34 10.02 -12.11
C GLN A 136 -0.92 10.26 -11.62
N SER A 137 -0.20 9.17 -11.30
CA SER A 137 1.19 9.19 -10.84
C SER A 137 1.95 8.02 -11.43
N VAL A 138 3.21 8.24 -11.76
CA VAL A 138 4.12 7.22 -12.29
C VAL A 138 5.40 7.27 -11.49
N ALA A 139 5.88 6.13 -11.01
CA ALA A 139 7.20 6.00 -10.41
C ALA A 139 8.11 5.20 -11.34
N LEU A 140 9.28 5.76 -11.65
CA LEU A 140 10.37 5.06 -12.31
C LEU A 140 11.39 4.65 -11.23
N VAL A 141 11.68 3.36 -11.15
CA VAL A 141 12.54 2.79 -10.11
C VAL A 141 13.75 2.15 -10.77
N ASP A 142 14.92 2.65 -10.45
CA ASP A 142 16.19 2.07 -10.88
C ASP A 142 16.68 1.05 -9.86
N LEU A 143 16.75 -0.21 -10.26
CA LEU A 143 17.21 -1.31 -9.42
C LEU A 143 18.66 -1.71 -9.71
N ASP A 144 19.31 -1.10 -10.71
CA ASP A 144 20.68 -1.41 -11.07
C ASP A 144 21.65 -0.48 -10.33
N GLN A 145 22.30 -1.02 -9.30
CA GLN A 145 23.30 -0.27 -8.50
C GLN A 145 24.59 0.02 -9.25
N SER A 146 24.85 -0.69 -10.34
CA SER A 146 26.12 -0.60 -11.07
C SER A 146 26.03 0.29 -12.31
N SER A 147 24.83 0.73 -12.69
CA SER A 147 24.64 1.57 -13.86
C SER A 147 24.87 3.05 -13.57
N ALA A 148 25.14 3.82 -14.63
CA ALA A 148 25.04 5.26 -14.57
C ALA A 148 23.61 5.65 -14.19
N SER A 149 23.45 6.40 -13.10
CA SER A 149 22.16 6.75 -12.54
C SER A 149 21.19 7.33 -13.57
N LEU A 150 19.93 6.88 -13.52
CA LEU A 150 18.86 7.43 -14.37
C LEU A 150 18.59 8.91 -14.10
N ASP A 151 19.11 9.48 -13.01
CA ASP A 151 19.02 10.92 -12.71
C ASP A 151 19.52 11.78 -13.87
N ILE A 152 20.64 11.41 -14.47
CA ILE A 152 21.23 12.14 -15.60
C ILE A 152 20.33 12.02 -16.84
N THR A 153 19.86 10.81 -17.13
CA THR A 153 18.98 10.57 -18.28
C THR A 153 17.65 11.34 -18.15
N PHE A 154 17.18 11.51 -16.92
CA PHE A 154 15.92 12.18 -16.62
C PHE A 154 16.06 13.68 -16.37
N GLY A 155 17.30 14.18 -16.19
CA GLY A 155 17.62 15.58 -15.88
C GLY A 155 17.20 15.97 -14.46
N LEU A 156 17.38 15.07 -13.51
CA LEU A 156 17.02 15.24 -12.09
C LEU A 156 18.24 15.14 -11.16
N GLU A 157 19.45 15.13 -11.69
CA GLU A 157 20.70 14.97 -10.95
C GLU A 157 20.91 16.06 -9.88
N ASN A 158 20.37 17.24 -10.10
CA ASN A 158 20.48 18.39 -9.17
C ASN A 158 19.19 18.62 -8.37
N GLN A 159 18.18 17.78 -8.52
CA GLN A 159 16.91 17.95 -7.81
C GLN A 159 16.96 17.26 -6.45
N SER A 160 16.51 17.98 -5.41
CA SER A 160 16.33 17.41 -4.07
C SER A 160 15.23 16.36 -4.07
N GLY A 161 15.39 15.34 -3.23
CA GLY A 161 14.45 14.24 -3.05
C GLY A 161 15.18 12.99 -2.60
N MET A 162 14.42 12.05 -2.05
CA MET A 162 14.97 10.81 -1.50
C MET A 162 15.51 9.88 -2.60
N ARG A 163 16.60 9.21 -2.27
CA ARG A 163 17.28 8.19 -3.08
C ARG A 163 17.31 6.87 -2.30
N TRP A 164 17.78 5.79 -2.92
CA TRP A 164 17.82 4.47 -2.25
C TRP A 164 18.53 4.48 -0.90
N HIS A 165 19.63 5.23 -0.77
CA HIS A 165 20.39 5.30 0.49
C HIS A 165 19.59 5.90 1.64
N ASP A 166 18.70 6.87 1.37
CA ASP A 166 17.87 7.50 2.40
C ASP A 166 16.85 6.52 2.98
N PHE A 167 16.40 5.53 2.18
CA PHE A 167 15.46 4.51 2.64
C PHE A 167 16.10 3.46 3.55
N SER A 168 17.41 3.26 3.49
CA SER A 168 18.11 2.30 4.36
C SER A 168 18.11 2.71 5.84
N GLU A 169 17.92 3.97 6.13
CA GLU A 169 17.88 4.54 7.48
C GLU A 169 16.46 4.60 8.06
N LEU A 170 15.45 4.32 7.24
CA LEU A 170 14.06 4.37 7.65
C LEU A 170 13.64 3.04 8.31
N SER A 171 12.89 3.14 9.40
CA SER A 171 12.28 2.00 10.07
C SER A 171 10.77 2.14 10.11
N GLY A 172 10.04 1.02 10.08
CA GLY A 172 8.58 0.99 10.10
C GLY A 172 7.96 0.88 8.70
N SER A 173 6.65 1.09 8.60
CA SER A 173 5.89 1.03 7.35
C SER A 173 5.66 2.44 6.80
N ILE A 174 6.00 2.65 5.54
CA ILE A 174 5.83 3.93 4.84
C ILE A 174 4.80 3.73 3.73
N SER A 175 3.86 4.66 3.59
CA SER A 175 2.88 4.60 2.52
C SER A 175 3.52 4.86 1.14
N GLY A 176 3.05 4.16 0.09
CA GLY A 176 3.53 4.39 -1.27
C GLY A 176 3.29 5.82 -1.77
N VAL A 177 2.29 6.52 -1.23
CA VAL A 177 2.01 7.93 -1.54
C VAL A 177 3.09 8.83 -0.95
N ASP A 178 3.51 8.57 0.29
CA ASP A 178 4.55 9.36 0.94
C ASP A 178 5.91 9.11 0.30
N ILE A 179 6.22 7.85 -0.04
CA ILE A 179 7.39 7.52 -0.87
C ILE A 179 7.36 8.34 -2.16
N TYR A 180 6.27 8.26 -2.93
CA TYR A 180 6.16 8.96 -4.20
C TYR A 180 6.36 10.48 -4.06
N ARG A 181 5.82 11.09 -3.00
CA ARG A 181 5.96 12.53 -2.71
C ARG A 181 7.36 12.94 -2.32
N SER A 182 8.13 12.04 -1.73
CA SER A 182 9.52 12.28 -1.32
C SER A 182 10.52 12.16 -2.46
N LEU A 183 10.15 11.55 -3.59
CA LEU A 183 11.02 11.36 -4.73
C LEU A 183 11.25 12.67 -5.49
N PRO A 184 12.47 12.88 -6.09
CA PRO A 184 12.62 13.88 -7.12
C PRO A 184 11.67 13.55 -8.27
N SER A 185 11.03 14.56 -8.83
CA SER A 185 10.00 14.30 -9.83
C SER A 185 10.01 15.35 -10.94
N ARG A 186 9.67 14.92 -12.15
CA ARG A 186 9.45 15.76 -13.30
C ARG A 186 8.19 15.35 -14.01
N ASP A 187 7.30 16.31 -14.28
CA ASP A 187 6.08 16.07 -15.04
C ASP A 187 5.21 14.92 -14.48
N ARG A 188 5.07 14.80 -13.18
CA ARG A 188 4.34 13.71 -12.49
C ARG A 188 4.97 12.32 -12.63
N VAL A 189 6.24 12.25 -12.95
CA VAL A 189 7.05 11.03 -12.87
C VAL A 189 8.03 11.19 -11.73
N GLY A 190 7.86 10.41 -10.66
CA GLY A 190 8.80 10.31 -9.55
C GLY A 190 9.93 9.34 -9.91
N LEU A 191 11.15 9.64 -9.50
CA LEU A 191 12.33 8.86 -9.82
C LEU A 191 13.01 8.36 -8.56
N LEU A 192 13.11 7.06 -8.38
CA LEU A 192 13.89 6.42 -7.31
C LEU A 192 15.14 5.78 -7.90
N THR A 193 16.28 6.34 -7.55
CA THR A 193 17.61 5.88 -8.04
C THR A 193 18.61 5.82 -6.89
N HIS A 194 19.82 5.35 -7.20
CA HIS A 194 20.94 5.36 -6.27
C HIS A 194 21.61 6.76 -6.14
N GLY A 195 21.20 7.71 -6.97
CA GLY A 195 21.80 9.05 -7.05
C GLY A 195 23.06 9.08 -7.93
N PRO A 196 23.55 10.27 -8.28
CA PRO A 196 24.81 10.40 -9.00
C PRO A 196 25.93 9.81 -8.13
N LEU A 197 26.81 9.02 -8.74
CA LEU A 197 27.99 8.48 -8.08
C LEU A 197 28.83 9.66 -7.56
N ASN A 198 28.75 9.93 -6.28
CA ASN A 198 29.65 10.90 -5.65
C ASN A 198 31.06 10.34 -5.71
N SER A 199 31.91 10.98 -6.47
CA SER A 199 33.35 10.69 -6.61
C SER A 199 34.12 10.78 -5.27
N ALA A 200 33.46 11.04 -4.14
CA ALA A 200 34.06 11.19 -2.83
C ALA A 200 34.16 9.90 -2.01
N GLU A 201 33.45 8.83 -2.38
CA GLU A 201 33.51 7.56 -1.62
C GLU A 201 34.46 6.50 -2.20
N ASN A 202 35.12 6.76 -3.32
CA ASN A 202 36.14 5.87 -3.91
C ASN A 202 37.58 6.17 -3.49
N SER A 203 37.82 6.76 -2.34
CA SER A 203 39.13 6.71 -1.70
C SER A 203 39.20 5.45 -0.80
N ILE A 204 39.41 4.32 -1.44
CA ILE A 204 39.87 3.09 -0.75
C ILE A 204 41.29 3.35 -0.26
N PRO A 205 41.60 3.10 1.03
CA PRO A 205 42.96 3.26 1.57
C PRO A 205 43.92 2.23 0.99
#